data_d00069f9c96d51257b380348c7afe3dc
#
_entry.id   d00069f9c96d51257b380348c7afe3dc
#
_cell.length_a   1.000
_cell.length_b   1.000
_cell.length_c   1.000
_cell.angle_alpha   90.00
_cell.angle_beta   90.00
_cell.angle_gamma   90.00
#
_symmetry.space_group_name_H-M   'P 1'
#
loop_
_entity.id
_entity.type
_entity.pdbx_description
1 polymer ?
#
loop_
_entity_poly.entity_id
_entity_poly.type
_entity_poly.pdbx_seq_one_letter_code
_entity_poly.pdbx_strand_id
1 'polypeptide(L)'
;KEEDNLGDTWDSRADVCPTGRVVAILQRQWKSYPASFTRQKDDYLASGQQRILVIPYDRRIRKIRIATSQAGSFIGKRIIVKIDNWPRNSKYPNGHFVRELGEIGNLDAELESILVEHDIYDCTIPFSKGVLNEMPTFQGEWKPDQNEVQCRRDLRDQLIMSIDPQGCTDVDDTLSVKRLGNGNME
;
A
#
# COMPACT_ATOMS: atom_id res chain seq x y z
N LYS A 1 -41.81 -19.85 -35.10
CA LYS A 1 -41.55 -18.74 -34.19
C LYS A 1 -41.29 -19.37 -32.82
N GLU A 2 -40.06 -19.75 -32.57
CA GLU A 2 -39.55 -20.16 -31.28
C GLU A 2 -38.84 -18.96 -30.70
N GLU A 3 -39.36 -18.43 -29.61
CA GLU A 3 -38.72 -17.43 -28.79
C GLU A 3 -37.69 -18.16 -27.91
N ASP A 4 -36.40 -17.94 -28.18
CA ASP A 4 -35.31 -18.36 -27.34
C ASP A 4 -35.37 -17.58 -26.05
N ASN A 5 -35.95 -18.20 -25.04
CA ASN A 5 -35.98 -17.73 -23.67
C ASN A 5 -34.62 -18.09 -23.02
N LEU A 6 -33.61 -17.22 -23.18
CA LEU A 6 -32.40 -17.28 -22.38
C LEU A 6 -32.75 -16.83 -20.97
N GLY A 7 -33.34 -17.75 -20.23
CA GLY A 7 -33.54 -17.59 -18.81
C GLY A 7 -32.20 -17.68 -18.09
N ASP A 8 -31.68 -16.55 -17.62
CA ASP A 8 -30.62 -16.50 -16.62
C ASP A 8 -31.10 -17.20 -15.35
N THR A 9 -30.87 -18.50 -15.28
CA THR A 9 -31.00 -19.24 -14.02
C THR A 9 -29.77 -18.96 -13.19
N TRP A 10 -29.78 -17.85 -12.46
CA TRP A 10 -28.88 -17.69 -11.32
C TRP A 10 -29.17 -18.82 -10.35
N ASP A 11 -28.23 -19.74 -10.22
CA ASP A 11 -28.32 -20.84 -9.26
C ASP A 11 -28.27 -20.23 -7.84
N SER A 12 -29.43 -20.12 -7.21
CA SER A 12 -29.59 -19.60 -5.85
C SER A 12 -28.89 -20.43 -4.77
N ARG A 13 -28.17 -21.47 -5.16
CA ARG A 13 -27.30 -22.28 -4.28
C ARG A 13 -25.87 -21.74 -4.16
N ALA A 14 -25.49 -20.69 -4.95
CA ALA A 14 -24.15 -20.12 -4.93
C ALA A 14 -23.88 -19.14 -3.76
N ASP A 15 -24.92 -18.74 -3.02
CA ASP A 15 -24.78 -17.68 -2.01
C ASP A 15 -24.46 -18.15 -0.60
N VAL A 16 -24.23 -19.45 -0.38
CA VAL A 16 -23.79 -19.91 0.94
C VAL A 16 -22.25 -19.91 0.97
N CYS A 17 -21.68 -18.78 1.36
CA CYS A 17 -20.25 -18.72 1.64
C CYS A 17 -19.89 -19.78 2.69
N PRO A 18 -18.95 -20.68 2.40
CA PRO A 18 -18.51 -21.67 3.38
C PRO A 18 -17.94 -20.96 4.61
N THR A 19 -18.40 -21.37 5.79
CA THR A 19 -17.90 -20.85 7.06
C THR A 19 -16.81 -21.75 7.62
N GLY A 20 -15.86 -21.14 8.35
CA GLY A 20 -14.75 -21.87 8.94
C GLY A 20 -14.35 -21.32 10.30
N ARG A 21 -13.59 -22.10 11.04
CA ARG A 21 -13.00 -21.68 12.31
C ARG A 21 -11.48 -21.83 12.23
N VAL A 22 -10.76 -20.79 12.67
CA VAL A 22 -9.30 -20.86 12.81
C VAL A 22 -8.96 -21.85 13.92
N VAL A 23 -8.25 -22.92 13.59
CA VAL A 23 -7.84 -23.97 14.54
C VAL A 23 -6.38 -23.86 14.95
N ALA A 24 -5.51 -23.31 14.08
CA ALA A 24 -4.09 -23.11 14.35
C ALA A 24 -3.53 -21.97 13.50
N ILE A 25 -2.41 -21.41 13.96
CA ILE A 25 -1.57 -20.50 13.21
C ILE A 25 -0.29 -21.25 12.85
N LEU A 26 -0.08 -21.52 11.56
CA LEU A 26 1.12 -22.21 11.08
C LEU A 26 2.33 -21.29 11.08
N GLN A 27 2.16 -20.06 10.59
CA GLN A 27 3.20 -19.06 10.53
C GLN A 27 2.61 -17.69 10.86
N ARG A 28 3.30 -16.91 11.68
CA ARG A 28 2.96 -15.52 11.95
C ARG A 28 3.75 -14.60 11.04
N GLN A 29 3.05 -13.78 10.29
CA GLN A 29 3.66 -12.70 9.51
C GLN A 29 3.43 -11.39 10.26
N TRP A 30 4.50 -10.91 10.92
CA TRP A 30 4.47 -9.63 11.59
C TRP A 30 4.82 -8.53 10.60
N LYS A 31 3.92 -7.57 10.45
CA LYS A 31 4.17 -6.36 9.68
C LYS A 31 4.85 -5.28 10.54
N SER A 32 5.19 -4.17 9.92
CA SER A 32 5.60 -2.96 10.61
C SER A 32 4.37 -2.23 11.13
N TYR A 33 4.47 -1.64 12.31
CA TYR A 33 3.37 -0.93 12.95
C TYR A 33 3.79 0.51 13.25
N PRO A 34 3.10 1.52 12.71
CA PRO A 34 3.25 2.88 13.19
C PRO A 34 2.70 2.97 14.60
N ALA A 35 3.44 3.61 15.48
CA ALA A 35 3.12 3.68 16.90
C ALA A 35 3.53 5.02 17.50
N SER A 36 3.03 5.30 18.69
CA SER A 36 3.42 6.44 19.51
C SER A 36 3.79 6.00 20.92
N PHE A 37 4.59 6.80 21.59
CA PHE A 37 4.95 6.58 22.97
C PHE A 37 4.46 7.76 23.83
N THR A 38 3.76 7.42 24.90
CA THR A 38 3.41 8.36 25.97
C THR A 38 4.11 7.91 27.23
N ARG A 39 4.78 8.82 27.91
CA ARG A 39 5.56 8.52 29.11
C ARG A 39 4.71 7.72 30.11
N GLN A 40 5.21 6.56 30.51
CA GLN A 40 4.65 5.69 31.54
C GLN A 40 5.73 5.44 32.58
N LYS A 41 5.38 4.80 33.73
CA LYS A 41 6.36 4.36 34.71
C LYS A 41 7.45 3.53 34.03
N ASP A 42 8.68 3.94 34.23
CA ASP A 42 9.86 3.36 33.60
C ASP A 42 10.24 2.03 34.28
N ASP A 43 10.20 0.95 33.50
CA ASP A 43 10.86 -0.31 33.86
C ASP A 43 12.26 -0.32 33.25
N TYR A 44 13.29 -0.25 34.07
CA TYR A 44 14.68 -0.36 33.64
C TYR A 44 15.12 -1.82 33.60
N LEU A 45 15.80 -2.21 32.54
CA LEU A 45 16.48 -3.50 32.44
C LEU A 45 17.87 -3.40 33.08
N ALA A 46 18.42 -4.55 33.49
CA ALA A 46 19.78 -4.62 34.02
C ALA A 46 20.85 -4.11 33.06
N SER A 47 20.55 -4.05 31.74
CA SER A 47 21.40 -3.49 30.68
C SER A 47 21.39 -1.96 30.61
N GLY A 48 20.66 -1.25 31.48
CA GLY A 48 20.45 0.20 31.40
C GLY A 48 19.44 0.66 30.35
N GLN A 49 18.87 -0.27 29.60
CA GLN A 49 17.79 0.03 28.66
C GLN A 49 16.46 0.16 29.41
N GLN A 50 15.60 1.03 28.92
CA GLN A 50 14.22 1.14 29.38
C GLN A 50 13.33 0.17 28.61
N ARG A 51 12.43 -0.49 29.32
CA ARG A 51 11.37 -1.30 28.72
C ARG A 51 10.10 -0.46 28.67
N ILE A 52 9.71 -0.05 27.49
CA ILE A 52 8.55 0.82 27.28
C ILE A 52 7.42 0.10 26.52
N LEU A 53 6.19 0.58 26.67
CA LEU A 53 5.03 0.13 25.92
C LEU A 53 4.64 1.22 24.93
N VAL A 54 4.76 0.93 23.65
CA VAL A 54 4.30 1.80 22.58
C VAL A 54 2.88 1.43 22.16
N ILE A 55 2.15 2.43 21.69
CA ILE A 55 0.74 2.33 21.34
C ILE A 55 0.65 2.34 19.82
N PRO A 56 0.29 1.22 19.15
CA PRO A 56 0.08 1.20 17.71
C PRO A 56 -0.99 2.21 17.28
N TYR A 57 -0.89 2.67 16.03
CA TYR A 57 -1.86 3.57 15.40
C TYR A 57 -3.23 2.90 15.35
N ASP A 58 -3.29 1.67 14.88
CA ASP A 58 -4.49 0.83 14.96
C ASP A 58 -4.72 0.37 16.41
N ARG A 59 -5.79 0.87 17.02
CA ARG A 59 -6.19 0.56 18.41
C ARG A 59 -6.65 -0.88 18.62
N ARG A 60 -6.91 -1.63 17.56
CA ARG A 60 -7.21 -3.07 17.63
C ARG A 60 -5.96 -3.89 17.96
N ILE A 61 -4.79 -3.35 17.64
CA ILE A 61 -3.50 -3.97 17.96
C ILE A 61 -3.13 -3.64 19.41
N ARG A 62 -2.68 -4.66 20.13
CA ARG A 62 -2.23 -4.47 21.51
C ARG A 62 -0.96 -3.65 21.57
N LYS A 63 -0.74 -2.94 22.68
CA LYS A 63 0.51 -2.24 22.96
C LYS A 63 1.69 -3.18 22.77
N ILE A 64 2.78 -2.69 22.18
CA ILE A 64 3.97 -3.46 21.89
C ILE A 64 5.06 -3.06 22.87
N ARG A 65 5.73 -4.03 23.46
CA ARG A 65 6.83 -3.80 24.41
C ARG A 65 8.13 -3.75 23.64
N ILE A 66 8.88 -2.66 23.77
CA ILE A 66 10.20 -2.51 23.17
C ILE A 66 11.24 -2.17 24.24
N ALA A 67 12.48 -2.63 24.04
CA ALA A 67 13.62 -2.26 24.85
C ALA A 67 14.43 -1.19 24.10
N THR A 68 14.69 -0.05 24.74
CA THR A 68 15.38 1.07 24.11
C THR A 68 16.15 1.90 25.14
N SER A 69 17.27 2.49 24.74
CA SER A 69 17.99 3.52 25.48
C SER A 69 17.51 4.94 25.15
N GLN A 70 16.65 5.09 24.14
CA GLN A 70 16.23 6.35 23.55
C GLN A 70 14.76 6.69 23.85
N ALA A 71 14.16 6.13 24.89
CA ALA A 71 12.74 6.29 25.19
C ALA A 71 12.29 7.77 25.24
N GLY A 72 13.15 8.65 25.76
CA GLY A 72 12.87 10.09 25.85
C GLY A 72 12.68 10.76 24.49
N SER A 73 13.41 10.32 23.46
CA SER A 73 13.33 10.91 22.11
C SER A 73 12.05 10.53 21.37
N PHE A 74 11.33 9.51 21.82
CA PHE A 74 10.08 9.06 21.17
C PHE A 74 8.83 9.79 21.66
N ILE A 75 8.97 10.62 22.69
CA ILE A 75 7.85 11.40 23.23
C ILE A 75 7.38 12.42 22.19
N GLY A 76 6.08 12.40 21.88
CA GLY A 76 5.49 13.30 20.91
C GLY A 76 5.77 12.94 19.44
N LYS A 77 6.36 11.76 19.17
CA LYS A 77 6.71 11.32 17.82
C LYS A 77 5.96 10.08 17.38
N ARG A 78 5.82 9.96 16.07
CA ARG A 78 5.45 8.73 15.37
C ARG A 78 6.71 7.93 15.11
N ILE A 79 6.67 6.65 15.44
CA ILE A 79 7.76 5.70 15.23
C ILE A 79 7.22 4.43 14.58
N ILE A 80 8.07 3.73 13.85
CA ILE A 80 7.77 2.39 13.35
C ILE A 80 8.41 1.37 14.28
N VAL A 81 7.62 0.36 14.64
CA VAL A 81 8.04 -0.78 15.43
C VAL A 81 7.63 -2.08 14.74
N LYS A 82 8.37 -3.14 15.00
CA LYS A 82 8.06 -4.48 14.50
C LYS A 82 7.96 -5.45 15.67
N ILE A 83 7.01 -6.40 15.59
CA ILE A 83 6.86 -7.45 16.60
C ILE A 83 7.86 -8.57 16.29
N ASP A 84 8.62 -9.00 17.30
CA ASP A 84 9.55 -10.12 17.21
C ASP A 84 8.88 -11.42 17.65
N ASN A 85 8.24 -11.39 18.82
CA ASN A 85 7.56 -12.53 19.37
C ASN A 85 6.41 -12.15 20.32
N TRP A 86 5.52 -13.08 20.55
CA TRP A 86 4.45 -12.94 21.53
C TRP A 86 4.38 -14.19 22.41
N PRO A 87 5.01 -14.17 23.60
CA PRO A 87 4.93 -15.26 24.56
C PRO A 87 3.49 -15.50 25.02
N ARG A 88 3.09 -16.76 25.18
CA ARG A 88 1.71 -17.14 25.56
C ARG A 88 1.27 -16.54 26.89
N ASN A 89 2.20 -16.39 27.84
CA ASN A 89 1.96 -15.86 29.18
C ASN A 89 2.13 -14.33 29.25
N SER A 90 2.34 -13.63 28.12
CA SER A 90 2.50 -12.18 28.09
C SER A 90 1.25 -11.49 27.57
N LYS A 91 0.82 -10.44 28.27
CA LYS A 91 -0.27 -9.55 27.85
C LYS A 91 0.07 -8.78 26.58
N TYR A 92 1.35 -8.48 26.37
CA TYR A 92 1.86 -7.64 25.28
C TYR A 92 2.95 -8.38 24.51
N PRO A 93 2.97 -8.25 23.15
CA PRO A 93 4.08 -8.74 22.34
C PRO A 93 5.36 -7.97 22.64
N ASN A 94 6.50 -8.61 22.38
CA ASN A 94 7.80 -7.97 22.36
C ASN A 94 8.14 -7.59 20.92
N GLY A 95 8.83 -6.48 20.76
CA GLY A 95 9.27 -5.97 19.48
C GLY A 95 10.47 -5.06 19.60
N HIS A 96 10.84 -4.44 18.51
CA HIS A 96 11.94 -3.48 18.45
C HIS A 96 11.54 -2.23 17.67
N PHE A 97 12.27 -1.16 17.90
CA PHE A 97 12.21 0.08 17.14
C PHE A 97 12.86 -0.11 15.77
N VAL A 98 12.22 0.37 14.72
CA VAL A 98 12.75 0.35 13.35
C VAL A 98 13.27 1.72 12.96
N ARG A 99 12.40 2.73 12.94
CA ARG A 99 12.75 4.13 12.60
C ARG A 99 11.73 5.14 13.13
N GLU A 100 12.11 6.38 13.14
CA GLU A 100 11.24 7.53 13.42
C GLU A 100 10.58 8.00 12.11
N LEU A 101 9.33 8.49 12.22
CA LEU A 101 8.58 9.12 11.13
C LEU A 101 8.58 10.64 11.25
N GLY A 102 8.44 11.15 12.46
CA GLY A 102 8.38 12.57 12.75
C GLY A 102 7.46 12.90 13.93
N GLU A 103 7.15 14.16 14.10
CA GLU A 103 6.27 14.63 15.18
C GLU A 103 4.81 14.26 14.92
N ILE A 104 4.09 13.95 16.00
CA ILE A 104 2.64 13.69 15.95
C ILE A 104 1.93 14.95 15.45
N GLY A 105 1.07 14.79 14.45
CA GLY A 105 0.35 15.91 13.82
C GLY A 105 1.09 16.56 12.65
N ASN A 106 2.34 16.18 12.39
CA ASN A 106 3.01 16.55 11.14
C ASN A 106 2.38 15.78 9.98
N LEU A 107 2.04 16.49 8.90
CA LEU A 107 1.32 15.90 7.76
C LEU A 107 2.08 14.72 7.16
N ASP A 108 3.36 14.86 6.89
CA ASP A 108 4.17 13.82 6.26
C ASP A 108 4.28 12.58 7.16
N ALA A 109 4.49 12.77 8.46
CA ALA A 109 4.57 11.69 9.44
C ALA A 109 3.24 10.93 9.59
N GLU A 110 2.10 11.63 9.55
CA GLU A 110 0.78 10.99 9.61
C GLU A 110 0.43 10.28 8.31
N LEU A 111 0.72 10.86 7.14
CA LEU A 111 0.55 10.20 5.84
C LEU A 111 1.40 8.93 5.75
N GLU A 112 2.67 9.01 6.11
CA GLU A 112 3.55 7.85 6.09
C GLU A 112 3.09 6.77 7.09
N SER A 113 2.54 7.17 8.24
CA SER A 113 1.93 6.23 9.20
C SER A 113 0.77 5.45 8.58
N ILE A 114 -0.09 6.12 7.81
CA ILE A 114 -1.22 5.49 7.12
C ILE A 114 -0.71 4.52 6.05
N LEU A 115 0.26 4.94 5.24
CA LEU A 115 0.84 4.10 4.19
C LEU A 115 1.46 2.81 4.76
N VAL A 116 2.21 2.93 5.87
CA VAL A 116 2.80 1.77 6.56
C VAL A 116 1.73 0.87 7.18
N GLU A 117 0.68 1.44 7.77
CA GLU A 117 -0.41 0.67 8.36
C GLU A 117 -1.13 -0.20 7.33
N HIS A 118 -1.29 0.32 6.12
CA HIS A 118 -1.96 -0.37 5.01
C HIS A 118 -1.03 -1.21 4.12
N ASP A 119 0.25 -1.33 4.49
CA ASP A 119 1.28 -2.09 3.75
C ASP A 119 1.47 -1.62 2.31
N ILE A 120 1.26 -0.32 2.03
CA ILE A 120 1.44 0.31 0.72
C ILE A 120 2.63 1.27 0.67
N TYR A 121 3.40 1.35 1.74
CA TYR A 121 4.56 2.25 1.83
C TYR A 121 5.57 1.98 0.72
N ASP A 122 5.84 0.70 0.43
CA ASP A 122 6.80 0.31 -0.61
C ASP A 122 6.38 0.76 -2.02
N CYS A 123 5.08 0.99 -2.24
CA CYS A 123 4.54 1.52 -3.50
C CYS A 123 4.84 3.02 -3.71
N THR A 124 5.25 3.72 -2.64
CA THR A 124 5.54 5.17 -2.67
C THR A 124 7.04 5.48 -2.68
N ILE A 125 7.89 4.45 -2.67
CA ILE A 125 9.34 4.62 -2.73
C ILE A 125 9.72 5.17 -4.11
N PRO A 126 10.51 6.25 -4.18
CA PRO A 126 10.98 6.78 -5.45
C PRO A 126 11.72 5.71 -6.28
N PHE A 127 11.61 5.81 -7.60
CA PHE A 127 12.37 4.94 -8.49
C PHE A 127 13.87 4.98 -8.19
N SER A 128 14.53 3.85 -8.38
CA SER A 128 15.96 3.77 -8.17
C SER A 128 16.71 4.71 -9.14
N LYS A 129 17.91 5.15 -8.74
CA LYS A 129 18.76 5.97 -9.61
C LYS A 129 19.06 5.29 -10.95
N GLY A 130 19.17 3.96 -10.98
CA GLY A 130 19.35 3.19 -12.21
C GLY A 130 18.19 3.39 -13.17
N VAL A 131 16.94 3.20 -12.69
CA VAL A 131 15.74 3.43 -13.49
C VAL A 131 15.63 4.88 -13.97
N LEU A 132 15.86 5.84 -13.06
CA LEU A 132 15.81 7.26 -13.42
C LEU A 132 16.86 7.66 -14.46
N ASN A 133 18.04 7.03 -14.43
CA ASN A 133 19.09 7.28 -15.42
C ASN A 133 18.79 6.71 -16.80
N GLU A 134 17.93 5.68 -16.87
CA GLU A 134 17.48 5.10 -18.14
C GLU A 134 16.34 5.91 -18.77
N MET A 135 15.70 6.76 -17.97
CA MET A 135 14.65 7.66 -18.50
C MET A 135 15.28 8.73 -19.40
N PRO A 136 14.72 8.92 -20.60
CA PRO A 136 15.20 9.97 -21.48
C PRO A 136 15.07 11.34 -20.81
N THR A 137 16.13 12.13 -20.85
CA THR A 137 16.11 13.52 -20.38
C THR A 137 15.35 14.37 -21.41
N PHE A 138 14.08 14.65 -21.11
CA PHE A 138 13.28 15.49 -21.99
C PHE A 138 13.58 16.96 -21.75
N GLN A 139 14.10 17.62 -22.77
CA GLN A 139 13.99 19.07 -22.91
C GLN A 139 12.99 19.34 -24.05
N GLY A 140 11.69 19.34 -23.71
CA GLY A 140 10.63 19.59 -24.67
C GLY A 140 9.69 18.39 -24.94
N GLU A 141 9.03 18.37 -26.09
CA GLU A 141 8.10 17.31 -26.47
C GLU A 141 8.84 15.99 -26.77
N TRP A 142 8.43 14.91 -26.12
CA TRP A 142 9.00 13.58 -26.38
C TRP A 142 8.67 13.12 -27.81
N LYS A 143 9.65 12.57 -28.50
CA LYS A 143 9.47 11.94 -29.80
C LYS A 143 10.15 10.57 -29.79
N PRO A 144 9.48 9.53 -30.33
CA PRO A 144 10.10 8.22 -30.47
C PRO A 144 11.30 8.30 -31.43
N ASP A 145 12.33 7.51 -31.14
CA ASP A 145 13.46 7.39 -32.06
C ASP A 145 13.08 6.60 -33.33
N GLN A 146 13.98 6.56 -34.32
CA GLN A 146 13.68 5.88 -35.59
C GLN A 146 13.48 4.36 -35.44
N ASN A 147 14.15 3.73 -34.49
CA ASN A 147 14.01 2.29 -34.25
C ASN A 147 12.67 2.00 -33.56
N GLU A 148 12.27 2.84 -32.62
CA GLU A 148 10.96 2.74 -31.98
C GLU A 148 9.81 2.97 -32.97
N VAL A 149 9.94 3.94 -33.88
CA VAL A 149 8.94 4.19 -34.94
C VAL A 149 8.71 2.96 -35.82
N GLN A 150 9.78 2.21 -36.14
CA GLN A 150 9.66 0.97 -36.95
C GLN A 150 8.92 -0.15 -36.20
N CYS A 151 9.01 -0.17 -34.87
CA CYS A 151 8.37 -1.20 -34.04
C CYS A 151 6.95 -0.82 -33.60
N ARG A 152 6.52 0.43 -33.81
CA ARG A 152 5.22 0.94 -33.38
C ARG A 152 4.27 1.07 -34.56
N ARG A 153 2.98 0.81 -34.31
CA ARG A 153 1.92 1.13 -35.26
C ARG A 153 1.54 2.60 -35.11
N ASP A 154 1.58 3.35 -36.21
CA ASP A 154 1.10 4.73 -36.23
C ASP A 154 -0.43 4.78 -36.19
N LEU A 155 -0.98 5.38 -35.15
CA LEU A 155 -2.43 5.53 -34.93
C LEU A 155 -2.89 7.00 -35.01
N ARG A 156 -2.02 7.92 -35.45
CA ARG A 156 -2.32 9.37 -35.45
C ARG A 156 -3.48 9.74 -36.38
N ASP A 157 -3.74 8.93 -37.39
CA ASP A 157 -4.86 9.13 -38.31
C ASP A 157 -6.17 8.46 -37.84
N GLN A 158 -6.17 7.81 -36.67
CA GLN A 158 -7.35 7.20 -36.10
C GLN A 158 -8.03 8.15 -35.10
N LEU A 159 -9.36 8.04 -35.02
CA LEU A 159 -10.12 8.71 -33.98
C LEU A 159 -9.87 7.98 -32.65
N ILE A 160 -9.09 8.60 -31.79
CA ILE A 160 -8.76 8.11 -30.46
C ILE A 160 -9.24 9.13 -29.43
N MET A 161 -9.86 8.66 -28.36
CA MET A 161 -10.35 9.51 -27.28
C MET A 161 -10.17 8.80 -25.93
N SER A 162 -10.10 9.55 -24.88
CA SER A 162 -10.23 9.09 -23.49
C SER A 162 -11.53 9.64 -22.89
N ILE A 163 -12.08 8.95 -21.89
CA ILE A 163 -13.26 9.39 -21.14
C ILE A 163 -12.88 9.41 -19.68
N ASP A 164 -12.42 10.57 -19.24
CA ASP A 164 -11.86 10.76 -17.90
C ASP A 164 -12.80 11.59 -17.03
N PRO A 165 -12.81 11.38 -15.70
CA PRO A 165 -13.55 12.23 -14.78
C PRO A 165 -12.96 13.63 -14.75
N GLN A 166 -13.80 14.62 -14.41
CA GLN A 166 -13.38 16.01 -14.28
C GLN A 166 -12.23 16.16 -13.27
N GLY A 167 -11.12 16.77 -13.71
CA GLY A 167 -9.93 16.99 -12.88
C GLY A 167 -8.90 15.84 -12.96
N CYS A 168 -9.10 14.86 -13.82
CA CYS A 168 -8.10 13.85 -14.12
C CYS A 168 -6.88 14.50 -14.79
N THR A 169 -5.68 14.23 -14.28
CA THR A 169 -4.40 14.73 -14.81
C THR A 169 -3.66 13.66 -15.61
N ASP A 170 -3.90 12.41 -15.30
CA ASP A 170 -3.23 11.25 -15.91
C ASP A 170 -4.25 10.47 -16.74
N VAL A 171 -4.02 10.40 -18.05
CA VAL A 171 -4.86 9.64 -18.99
C VAL A 171 -4.25 8.27 -19.16
N ASP A 172 -4.92 7.23 -18.65
CA ASP A 172 -4.43 5.84 -18.69
C ASP A 172 -5.03 5.07 -19.88
N ASP A 173 -6.35 5.14 -20.05
CA ASP A 173 -7.08 4.36 -21.03
C ASP A 173 -7.54 5.20 -22.22
N THR A 174 -7.41 4.63 -23.42
CA THR A 174 -7.94 5.25 -24.63
C THR A 174 -8.81 4.30 -25.40
N LEU A 175 -9.82 4.85 -26.06
CA LEU A 175 -10.73 4.15 -26.96
C LEU A 175 -10.49 4.62 -28.40
N SER A 176 -10.52 3.71 -29.34
CA SER A 176 -10.50 4.04 -30.76
C SER A 176 -11.76 3.52 -31.45
N VAL A 177 -12.24 4.26 -32.44
CA VAL A 177 -13.42 3.87 -33.21
C VAL A 177 -13.08 3.98 -34.68
N LYS A 178 -13.38 2.90 -35.40
CA LYS A 178 -13.20 2.82 -36.85
C LYS A 178 -14.47 2.25 -37.53
N ARG A 179 -14.93 2.94 -38.55
CA ARG A 179 -16.04 2.43 -39.39
C ARG A 179 -15.49 1.45 -40.42
N LEU A 180 -16.02 0.25 -40.44
CA LEU A 180 -15.66 -0.79 -41.41
C LEU A 180 -16.46 -0.65 -42.70
N GLY A 181 -15.93 -1.20 -43.81
CA GLY A 181 -16.58 -1.16 -45.13
C GLY A 181 -17.95 -1.88 -45.20
N ASN A 182 -18.24 -2.75 -44.24
CA ASN A 182 -19.54 -3.43 -44.10
C ASN A 182 -20.57 -2.62 -43.28
N GLY A 183 -20.21 -1.40 -42.85
CA GLY A 183 -21.08 -0.53 -42.06
C GLY A 183 -21.00 -0.75 -40.53
N ASN A 184 -20.29 -1.75 -40.05
CA ASN A 184 -20.06 -2.00 -38.63
C ASN A 184 -18.98 -1.05 -38.08
N MET A 185 -18.92 -0.96 -36.75
CA MET A 185 -17.90 -0.23 -36.01
C MET A 185 -16.94 -1.24 -35.34
N GLU A 186 -15.66 -0.95 -35.38
CA GLU A 186 -14.59 -1.66 -34.67
C GLU A 186 -14.05 -0.78 -33.54
#